data_28e41739eeef4424bd3d8d11f060127f
#
_entry.id   28e41739eeef4424bd3d8d11f060127f
#
_cell.length_a   1.000
_cell.length_b   1.000
_cell.length_c   1.000
_cell.angle_alpha   90.00
_cell.angle_beta   90.00
_cell.angle_gamma   90.00
#
_symmetry.space_group_name_H-M   'P 1'
#
loop_
_entity.id
_entity.type
_entity.pdbx_description
1 polymer ?
#
loop_
_entity_poly.entity_id
_entity_poly.type
_entity_poly.pdbx_seq_one_letter_code
_entity_poly.pdbx_strand_id
1 'polypeptide(L)'
;MSNPSHPAAVEGFSAGPPQGKSAPSGGSAAHAVASVGALALDAEALYRELLRGVRSMLTPTTHLAGIASGGAWLAERLQKDLGLEGPAGVLSSVMHRDDFAQRGLSAGAQTSLPFDVNGADVLVLDDVLYTGRTIRAVLNELFDYGRPARVRLAVL
;
A
#
# COMPACT_ATOMS: atom_id res chain seq x y z
N MET A 1 -0.75 48.66 -41.96
CA MET A 1 -1.94 48.71 -42.87
C MET A 1 -2.97 47.86 -42.16
N SER A 2 -3.74 48.48 -41.44
CA SER A 2 -5.15 48.94 -41.52
C SER A 2 -6.12 47.95 -40.92
N ASN A 3 -6.57 48.23 -39.73
CA ASN A 3 -7.89 48.00 -39.14
C ASN A 3 -8.94 48.76 -40.01
N PRO A 4 -10.25 48.62 -39.99
CA PRO A 4 -11.18 48.37 -38.84
C PRO A 4 -12.39 47.47 -39.23
N SER A 5 -13.35 47.10 -38.39
CA SER A 5 -14.43 47.87 -37.80
C SER A 5 -15.44 47.01 -37.07
N HIS A 6 -15.86 47.43 -35.95
CA HIS A 6 -17.13 47.21 -35.26
C HIS A 6 -18.22 48.09 -35.96
N PRO A 7 -19.59 47.99 -35.81
CA PRO A 7 -20.43 47.67 -34.65
C PRO A 7 -21.72 46.87 -34.98
N ALA A 8 -22.59 46.48 -34.09
CA ALA A 8 -23.67 47.22 -33.46
C ALA A 8 -24.54 46.34 -32.56
N ALA A 9 -25.01 46.92 -31.49
CA ALA A 9 -25.99 46.44 -30.53
C ALA A 9 -27.41 46.59 -31.08
N VAL A 10 -28.34 45.75 -30.63
CA VAL A 10 -29.78 46.06 -30.57
C VAL A 10 -30.40 45.49 -29.29
N GLU A 11 -31.14 46.38 -28.66
CA GLU A 11 -31.85 46.27 -27.41
C GLU A 11 -33.06 45.33 -27.42
N GLY A 12 -33.32 44.71 -26.26
CA GLY A 12 -34.49 44.88 -25.44
C GLY A 12 -35.79 44.16 -25.88
N PHE A 13 -36.18 43.20 -25.05
CA PHE A 13 -37.60 43.04 -24.74
C PHE A 13 -37.79 42.47 -23.34
N SER A 14 -38.48 43.28 -22.51
CA SER A 14 -38.99 42.96 -21.19
C SER A 14 -40.38 42.35 -21.29
N ALA A 15 -40.59 41.22 -20.62
CA ALA A 15 -41.93 40.82 -20.24
C ALA A 15 -41.91 40.01 -18.93
N GLY A 16 -42.63 40.50 -17.94
CA GLY A 16 -42.71 39.96 -16.59
C GLY A 16 -43.60 38.72 -16.45
N PRO A 17 -43.79 38.20 -15.26
CA PRO A 17 -44.16 36.82 -14.97
C PRO A 17 -45.69 36.58 -14.93
N PRO A 18 -46.12 35.34 -15.11
CA PRO A 18 -47.36 34.87 -14.54
C PRO A 18 -47.12 33.95 -13.34
N GLN A 19 -47.83 34.26 -12.30
CA GLN A 19 -47.96 33.47 -11.06
C GLN A 19 -48.88 32.25 -11.25
N GLY A 20 -48.52 31.17 -10.50
CA GLY A 20 -49.51 30.33 -9.86
C GLY A 20 -49.83 29.00 -10.55
N LYS A 21 -49.35 27.91 -9.90
CA LYS A 21 -50.27 26.87 -9.42
C LYS A 21 -49.52 25.90 -8.51
N SER A 22 -50.15 25.66 -7.40
CA SER A 22 -49.80 24.77 -6.28
C SER A 22 -49.44 23.33 -6.67
N ALA A 23 -48.60 22.75 -5.80
CA ALA A 23 -48.07 21.39 -5.73
C ALA A 23 -49.11 20.26 -5.80
N PRO A 24 -48.62 19.03 -6.05
CA PRO A 24 -48.79 18.03 -5.01
C PRO A 24 -47.48 17.43 -4.53
N SER A 25 -47.44 17.22 -3.25
CA SER A 25 -46.48 16.45 -2.50
C SER A 25 -46.36 15.02 -3.05
N GLY A 26 -45.24 14.71 -3.70
CA GLY A 26 -44.84 13.37 -4.03
C GLY A 26 -43.58 13.00 -3.25
N GLY A 27 -43.74 12.09 -2.30
CA GLY A 27 -42.65 11.65 -1.43
C GLY A 27 -41.49 11.11 -2.27
N SER A 28 -40.36 11.79 -2.18
CA SER A 28 -39.07 11.25 -2.62
C SER A 28 -38.69 10.17 -1.60
N ALA A 29 -38.90 8.93 -2.00
CA ALA A 29 -38.26 7.81 -1.36
C ALA A 29 -36.74 8.00 -1.59
N ALA A 30 -36.09 8.58 -0.59
CA ALA A 30 -34.65 8.57 -0.50
C ALA A 30 -34.24 7.09 -0.45
N HIS A 31 -33.70 6.60 -1.54
CA HIS A 31 -32.93 5.38 -1.49
C HIS A 31 -31.80 5.60 -0.50
N ALA A 32 -31.99 5.10 0.71
CA ALA A 32 -30.91 4.90 1.66
C ALA A 32 -29.95 3.93 0.97
N VAL A 33 -28.92 4.47 0.34
CA VAL A 33 -27.73 3.69 -0.01
C VAL A 33 -27.20 3.21 1.32
N ALA A 34 -27.44 1.94 1.62
CA ALA A 34 -26.84 1.31 2.77
C ALA A 34 -25.33 1.52 2.61
N SER A 35 -24.77 2.35 3.46
CA SER A 35 -23.33 2.49 3.59
C SER A 35 -22.82 1.09 3.92
N VAL A 36 -22.21 0.45 2.95
CA VAL A 36 -21.39 -0.75 3.20
C VAL A 36 -20.43 -0.31 4.30
N GLY A 37 -20.64 -0.82 5.51
CA GLY A 37 -19.89 -0.39 6.67
C GLY A 37 -18.41 -0.50 6.36
N ALA A 38 -17.72 0.64 6.36
CA ALA A 38 -16.26 0.64 6.24
C ALA A 38 -15.74 -0.22 7.39
N LEU A 39 -15.09 -1.34 7.06
CA LEU A 39 -14.44 -2.17 8.06
C LEU A 39 -13.31 -1.33 8.66
N ALA A 40 -13.54 -0.76 9.84
CA ALA A 40 -12.51 -0.01 10.55
C ALA A 40 -11.49 -1.02 11.08
N LEU A 41 -10.39 -1.22 10.34
CA LEU A 41 -9.28 -2.03 10.79
C LEU A 41 -8.49 -1.25 11.84
N ASP A 42 -8.39 -1.81 13.04
CA ASP A 42 -7.50 -1.29 14.08
C ASP A 42 -6.07 -1.80 13.81
N ALA A 43 -5.28 -0.98 13.14
CA ALA A 43 -3.91 -1.31 12.76
C ALA A 43 -3.02 -1.66 13.97
N GLU A 44 -3.23 -1.01 15.12
CA GLU A 44 -2.48 -1.31 16.34
C GLU A 44 -2.90 -2.65 16.96
N ALA A 45 -4.17 -3.02 16.86
CA ALA A 45 -4.63 -4.34 17.28
C ALA A 45 -4.03 -5.43 16.41
N LEU A 46 -4.06 -5.25 15.09
CA LEU A 46 -3.44 -6.17 14.14
C LEU A 46 -1.92 -6.29 14.38
N TYR A 47 -1.25 -5.17 14.60
CA TYR A 47 0.17 -5.18 14.90
C TYR A 47 0.49 -5.96 16.21
N ARG A 48 -0.32 -5.81 17.27
CA ARG A 48 -0.14 -6.59 18.51
C ARG A 48 -0.28 -8.10 18.28
N GLU A 49 -1.22 -8.51 17.40
CA GLU A 49 -1.36 -9.92 17.01
C GLU A 49 -0.13 -10.40 16.23
N LEU A 50 0.33 -9.61 15.24
CA LEU A 50 1.54 -9.89 14.48
C LEU A 50 2.75 -10.03 15.41
N LEU A 51 2.95 -9.11 16.35
CA LEU A 51 4.04 -9.15 17.33
C LEU A 51 4.02 -10.44 18.16
N ARG A 52 2.83 -10.87 18.63
CA ARG A 52 2.67 -12.13 19.37
C ARG A 52 3.01 -13.34 18.49
N GLY A 53 2.51 -13.37 17.26
CA GLY A 53 2.79 -14.43 16.30
C GLY A 53 4.26 -14.53 15.97
N VAL A 54 4.89 -13.40 15.63
CA VAL A 54 6.33 -13.34 15.33
C VAL A 54 7.15 -13.80 16.51
N ARG A 55 6.84 -13.33 17.73
CA ARG A 55 7.56 -13.75 18.95
C ARG A 55 7.54 -15.26 19.14
N SER A 56 6.43 -15.94 18.84
CA SER A 56 6.32 -17.41 18.95
C SER A 56 7.11 -18.16 17.90
N MET A 57 7.46 -17.49 16.78
CA MET A 57 8.24 -18.06 15.69
C MET A 57 9.74 -17.83 15.82
N LEU A 58 10.18 -16.93 16.70
CA LEU A 58 11.60 -16.61 16.84
C LEU A 58 12.40 -17.79 17.38
N THR A 59 13.60 -17.92 16.82
CA THR A 59 14.70 -18.73 17.35
C THR A 59 15.92 -17.82 17.52
N PRO A 60 16.96 -18.24 18.26
CA PRO A 60 18.16 -17.41 18.42
C PRO A 60 18.87 -17.03 17.12
N THR A 61 18.59 -17.76 16.03
CA THR A 61 19.20 -17.56 14.72
C THR A 61 18.23 -16.93 13.70
N THR A 62 17.06 -16.47 14.15
CA THR A 62 16.08 -15.84 13.26
C THR A 62 16.49 -14.40 12.93
N HIS A 63 16.54 -14.09 11.64
CA HIS A 63 16.70 -12.74 11.12
C HIS A 63 15.39 -12.23 10.52
N LEU A 64 15.01 -11.00 10.83
CA LEU A 64 13.85 -10.35 10.22
C LEU A 64 14.24 -9.65 8.93
N ALA A 65 13.41 -9.80 7.89
CA ALA A 65 13.56 -9.07 6.64
C ALA A 65 12.19 -8.62 6.13
N GLY A 66 11.99 -7.33 5.92
CA GLY A 66 10.74 -6.77 5.46
C GLY A 66 10.72 -6.54 3.96
N ILE A 67 9.59 -6.78 3.32
CA ILE A 67 9.41 -6.44 1.90
C ILE A 67 9.20 -4.93 1.78
N ALA A 68 9.96 -4.29 0.93
CA ALA A 68 9.78 -2.87 0.64
C ALA A 68 8.40 -2.65 -0.04
N SER A 69 7.57 -1.74 0.48
CA SER A 69 7.81 -0.70 1.48
C SER A 69 7.18 -0.99 2.86
N GLY A 70 5.94 -1.46 2.95
CA GLY A 70 5.21 -1.65 4.22
C GLY A 70 5.84 -2.70 5.12
N GLY A 71 6.25 -3.84 4.54
CA GLY A 71 6.92 -4.90 5.27
C GLY A 71 8.25 -4.47 5.89
N ALA A 72 9.01 -3.58 5.23
CA ALA A 72 10.26 -3.05 5.79
C ALA A 72 10.02 -2.24 7.06
N TRP A 73 8.99 -1.39 7.06
CA TRP A 73 8.58 -0.65 8.25
C TRP A 73 8.14 -1.57 9.40
N LEU A 74 7.37 -2.63 9.07
CA LEU A 74 6.96 -3.64 10.06
C LEU A 74 8.16 -4.38 10.64
N ALA A 75 9.13 -4.76 9.81
CA ALA A 75 10.34 -5.45 10.24
C ALA A 75 11.16 -4.59 11.20
N GLU A 76 11.35 -3.31 10.88
CA GLU A 76 12.08 -2.36 11.72
C GLU A 76 11.39 -2.17 13.08
N ARG A 77 10.06 -1.99 13.09
CA ARG A 77 9.29 -1.84 14.31
C ARG A 77 9.34 -3.11 15.18
N LEU A 78 9.16 -4.29 14.56
CA LEU A 78 9.24 -5.57 15.25
C LEU A 78 10.65 -5.84 15.81
N GLN A 79 11.70 -5.52 15.05
CA GLN A 79 13.10 -5.63 15.49
C GLN A 79 13.31 -4.90 16.81
N LYS A 80 12.80 -3.65 16.88
CA LYS A 80 12.87 -2.82 18.08
C LYS A 80 12.02 -3.36 19.23
N ASP A 81 10.75 -3.70 18.96
CA ASP A 81 9.80 -4.11 20.00
C ASP A 81 10.09 -5.51 20.56
N LEU A 82 10.82 -6.33 19.81
CA LEU A 82 11.31 -7.65 20.24
C LEU A 82 12.70 -7.59 20.88
N GLY A 83 13.37 -6.43 20.86
CA GLY A 83 14.72 -6.26 21.41
C GLY A 83 15.78 -7.06 20.67
N LEU A 84 15.60 -7.28 19.36
CA LEU A 84 16.56 -8.01 18.54
C LEU A 84 17.76 -7.11 18.18
N GLU A 85 18.95 -7.69 18.15
CA GLU A 85 20.17 -6.96 17.83
C GLU A 85 20.30 -6.64 16.34
N GLY A 86 20.93 -5.51 16.03
CA GLY A 86 21.19 -5.07 14.67
C GLY A 86 19.94 -4.55 13.94
N PRO A 87 20.09 -4.12 12.70
CA PRO A 87 18.97 -3.69 11.86
C PRO A 87 18.25 -4.88 11.20
N ALA A 88 16.97 -4.73 10.93
CA ALA A 88 16.23 -5.65 10.07
C ALA A 88 16.71 -5.56 8.62
N GLY A 89 16.60 -6.67 7.88
CA GLY A 89 16.83 -6.69 6.45
C GLY A 89 15.69 -6.03 5.67
N VAL A 90 15.99 -5.57 4.46
CA VAL A 90 15.03 -5.08 3.48
C VAL A 90 15.15 -5.87 2.20
N LEU A 91 14.03 -6.38 1.69
CA LEU A 91 13.93 -7.11 0.44
C LEU A 91 13.14 -6.31 -0.58
N SER A 92 13.69 -6.10 -1.77
CA SER A 92 13.00 -5.43 -2.87
C SER A 92 12.40 -6.45 -3.84
N SER A 93 11.17 -6.22 -4.27
CA SER A 93 10.53 -7.01 -5.33
C SER A 93 10.66 -6.36 -6.71
N VAL A 94 11.35 -5.23 -6.82
CA VAL A 94 11.36 -4.39 -8.03
C VAL A 94 12.10 -5.06 -9.18
N MET A 95 13.20 -5.76 -8.92
CA MET A 95 14.04 -6.39 -9.95
C MET A 95 13.33 -7.55 -10.69
N HIS A 96 12.29 -8.12 -10.09
CA HIS A 96 11.56 -9.28 -10.62
C HIS A 96 10.16 -8.93 -11.15
N ARG A 97 9.87 -7.62 -11.35
CA ARG A 97 8.63 -7.17 -12.00
C ARG A 97 8.86 -6.96 -13.48
N ASP A 98 7.98 -7.55 -14.30
CA ASP A 98 8.03 -7.43 -15.78
C ASP A 98 7.88 -5.98 -16.29
N ASP A 99 7.51 -5.03 -15.41
CA ASP A 99 7.30 -3.61 -15.72
C ASP A 99 8.57 -2.75 -15.61
N PHE A 100 9.73 -3.36 -15.35
CA PHE A 100 10.99 -2.64 -15.11
C PHE A 100 11.42 -1.75 -16.30
N ALA A 101 11.09 -2.19 -17.51
CA ALA A 101 11.46 -1.47 -18.74
C ALA A 101 10.67 -0.17 -18.97
N GLN A 102 9.51 0.01 -18.33
CA GLN A 102 8.60 1.14 -18.61
C GLN A 102 8.63 2.27 -17.60
N ARG A 103 9.13 2.04 -16.38
CA ARG A 103 9.06 3.04 -15.29
C ARG A 103 10.37 3.75 -14.97
N GLY A 104 11.47 3.41 -15.63
CA GLY A 104 12.77 3.98 -15.30
C GLY A 104 13.24 3.56 -13.89
N LEU A 105 14.47 3.88 -13.55
CA LEU A 105 15.05 3.71 -12.22
C LEU A 105 14.39 4.68 -11.22
N SER A 106 13.12 4.44 -10.86
CA SER A 106 12.63 5.06 -9.64
C SER A 106 13.40 4.43 -8.49
N ALA A 107 13.82 5.26 -7.55
CA ALA A 107 14.54 4.86 -6.34
C ALA A 107 13.64 3.99 -5.45
N GLY A 108 13.30 2.79 -5.91
CA GLY A 108 12.72 1.73 -5.10
C GLY A 108 13.77 1.29 -4.08
N ALA A 109 13.36 0.98 -2.88
CA ALA A 109 14.29 0.48 -1.88
C ALA A 109 15.09 -0.69 -2.45
N GLN A 110 16.40 -0.58 -2.40
CA GLN A 110 17.31 -1.64 -2.81
C GLN A 110 17.32 -2.72 -1.72
N THR A 111 17.47 -3.98 -2.12
CA THR A 111 17.67 -5.08 -1.16
C THR A 111 18.93 -4.83 -0.33
N SER A 112 18.78 -4.93 0.98
CA SER A 112 19.85 -4.77 1.97
C SER A 112 19.66 -5.80 3.08
N LEU A 113 20.55 -6.76 3.17
CA LEU A 113 20.53 -7.83 4.16
C LEU A 113 21.77 -7.69 5.08
N PRO A 114 21.60 -7.26 6.33
CA PRO A 114 22.72 -7.02 7.24
C PRO A 114 23.26 -8.31 7.89
N PHE A 115 22.90 -9.47 7.36
CA PHE A 115 23.30 -10.79 7.85
C PHE A 115 23.68 -11.70 6.68
N ASP A 116 24.45 -12.75 6.97
CA ASP A 116 24.73 -13.80 5.98
C ASP A 116 23.48 -14.66 5.76
N VAL A 117 23.04 -14.75 4.52
CA VAL A 117 21.86 -15.51 4.12
C VAL A 117 22.13 -17.02 4.16
N ASN A 118 23.38 -17.45 3.99
CA ASN A 118 23.71 -18.87 3.96
C ASN A 118 23.47 -19.53 5.34
N GLY A 119 22.59 -20.50 5.36
CA GLY A 119 22.22 -21.21 6.57
C GLY A 119 21.32 -20.42 7.53
N ALA A 120 20.94 -19.20 7.19
CA ALA A 120 20.09 -18.36 8.02
C ALA A 120 18.64 -18.88 8.12
N ASP A 121 18.01 -18.60 9.25
CA ASP A 121 16.56 -18.69 9.42
C ASP A 121 15.95 -17.30 9.21
N VAL A 122 15.32 -17.07 8.07
CA VAL A 122 14.80 -15.77 7.68
C VAL A 122 13.28 -15.72 7.85
N LEU A 123 12.80 -14.75 8.64
CA LEU A 123 11.38 -14.42 8.74
C LEU A 123 11.09 -13.18 7.91
N VAL A 124 10.43 -13.40 6.78
CA VAL A 124 9.99 -12.34 5.86
C VAL A 124 8.70 -11.72 6.37
N LEU A 125 8.60 -10.40 6.29
CA LEU A 125 7.46 -9.60 6.76
C LEU A 125 6.86 -8.81 5.61
N ASP A 126 5.54 -8.81 5.52
CA ASP A 126 4.78 -8.01 4.55
C ASP A 126 3.54 -7.41 5.22
N ASP A 127 3.00 -6.32 4.67
CA ASP A 127 1.77 -5.70 5.16
C ASP A 127 0.52 -6.33 4.51
N VAL A 128 0.61 -6.78 3.27
CA VAL A 128 -0.51 -7.36 2.52
C VAL A 128 -0.11 -8.56 1.68
N LEU A 129 -0.74 -9.69 1.91
CA LEU A 129 -0.66 -10.85 1.03
C LEU A 129 -1.88 -10.91 0.11
N TYR A 130 -1.70 -10.67 -1.19
CA TYR A 130 -2.78 -10.75 -2.17
C TYR A 130 -2.62 -11.96 -3.11
N THR A 131 -1.81 -11.86 -4.16
CA THR A 131 -1.66 -12.92 -5.17
C THR A 131 -0.45 -13.84 -4.93
N GLY A 132 0.41 -13.50 -3.99
CA GLY A 132 1.68 -14.18 -3.76
C GLY A 132 2.78 -13.88 -4.79
N ARG A 133 2.52 -13.03 -5.80
CA ARG A 133 3.54 -12.66 -6.80
C ARG A 133 4.71 -11.94 -6.17
N THR A 134 4.44 -11.02 -5.24
CA THR A 134 5.49 -10.31 -4.48
C THR A 134 6.35 -11.29 -3.70
N ILE A 135 5.73 -12.24 -3.01
CA ILE A 135 6.46 -13.25 -2.23
C ILE A 135 7.35 -14.11 -3.12
N ARG A 136 6.88 -14.51 -4.29
CA ARG A 136 7.70 -15.27 -5.25
C ARG A 136 8.92 -14.45 -5.70
N ALA A 137 8.72 -13.18 -6.06
CA ALA A 137 9.80 -12.30 -6.47
C ALA A 137 10.84 -12.12 -5.36
N VAL A 138 10.38 -11.90 -4.13
CA VAL A 138 11.22 -11.71 -2.95
C VAL A 138 11.98 -12.99 -2.58
N LEU A 139 11.38 -14.17 -2.74
CA LEU A 139 12.09 -15.43 -2.56
C LEU A 139 13.23 -15.60 -3.57
N ASN A 140 12.99 -15.30 -4.85
CA ASN A 140 14.04 -15.31 -5.85
C ASN A 140 15.17 -14.35 -5.49
N GLU A 141 14.83 -13.10 -5.14
CA GLU A 141 15.78 -12.10 -4.69
C GLU A 141 16.60 -12.60 -3.49
N LEU A 142 15.95 -13.16 -2.46
CA LEU A 142 16.63 -13.70 -1.28
C LEU A 142 17.63 -14.83 -1.65
N PHE A 143 17.25 -15.71 -2.58
CA PHE A 143 18.10 -16.80 -3.05
C PHE A 143 19.27 -16.34 -3.93
N ASP A 144 19.22 -15.13 -4.50
CA ASP A 144 20.37 -14.53 -5.18
C ASP A 144 21.47 -14.09 -4.18
N TYR A 145 21.08 -13.81 -2.93
CA TYR A 145 22.02 -13.46 -1.85
C TYR A 145 22.61 -14.66 -1.11
N GLY A 146 22.01 -15.85 -1.23
CA GLY A 146 22.55 -17.06 -0.57
C GLY A 146 21.54 -18.19 -0.48
N ARG A 147 21.83 -19.15 0.41
CA ARG A 147 20.98 -20.33 0.62
C ARG A 147 20.54 -20.39 2.09
N PRO A 148 19.37 -19.79 2.42
CA PRO A 148 18.85 -19.85 3.78
C PRO A 148 18.48 -21.30 4.16
N ALA A 149 18.65 -21.65 5.42
CA ALA A 149 18.21 -22.95 5.94
C ALA A 149 16.67 -23.01 6.05
N ARG A 150 16.04 -21.87 6.30
CA ARG A 150 14.58 -21.76 6.40
C ARG A 150 14.12 -20.36 6.03
N VAL A 151 12.97 -20.28 5.34
CA VAL A 151 12.26 -19.03 5.10
C VAL A 151 10.84 -19.19 5.60
N ARG A 152 10.37 -18.22 6.37
CA ARG A 152 9.01 -18.12 6.88
C ARG A 152 8.42 -16.78 6.51
N LEU A 153 7.11 -16.67 6.48
CA LEU A 153 6.38 -15.44 6.16
C LEU A 153 5.43 -15.11 7.29
N ALA A 154 5.41 -13.84 7.69
CA ALA A 154 4.36 -13.28 8.53
C ALA A 154 3.78 -12.03 7.85
N VAL A 155 2.45 -11.91 7.89
CA VAL A 155 1.70 -10.83 7.21
C VAL A 155 0.75 -10.19 8.23
N LEU A 156 0.58 -8.88 8.11
CA LEU A 156 -0.31 -8.09 8.97
C LEU A 156 -1.78 -8.33 8.64
#